data_8b0df8460b9fbfe93623424e88e3e0f9
#
_entry.id   8b0df8460b9fbfe93623424e88e3e0f9
#
_cell.length_a   1.000
_cell.length_b   1.000
_cell.length_c   1.000
_cell.angle_alpha   90.00
_cell.angle_beta   90.00
_cell.angle_gamma   90.00
#
_symmetry.space_group_name_H-M   'P 1'
#
loop_
_entity.id
_entity.type
_entity.pdbx_description
1 polymer ?
#
loop_
_entity_poly.entity_id
_entity_poly.type
_entity_poly.pdbx_seq_one_letter_code
_entity_poly.pdbx_strand_id
1 'polypeptide(L)'
;MILLHYLLCALLLYSPTAAYGQMDGDCGKSASAALTVGNKAEQREAELARVREMASEIIQERAKHKRTYSRKAKSKNANDASGFVVITDYIPDAVVELRYFSNYNFVGTRVDAYEEPVAICTREAAEALKMVADDLRKKGYLLKIFDSYRPQAAVDHFVRWSKDLRDMKMKDDFYPSFHDKTTLFPTYIAKRSGHSKGSTIDLTIVNAATLKDVDMGGTFDFFGNRSHYAFKGVTAQQTANRKLLHDAMVKHGFNYYSNEWWHFTLKNQPYPKTYKSHKRFRA
;
A
#
# COMPACT_ATOMS: atom_id res chain seq x y z
N MET A 1 -11.07 9.43 3.04
CA MET A 1 -10.30 8.30 3.64
C MET A 1 -10.08 8.43 5.14
N ILE A 2 -9.81 9.61 5.68
CA ILE A 2 -9.58 9.85 7.13
C ILE A 2 -10.85 9.57 7.96
N LEU A 3 -12.04 9.91 7.46
CA LEU A 3 -13.32 9.70 8.17
C LEU A 3 -13.68 8.21 8.36
N LEU A 4 -13.34 7.35 7.39
CA LEU A 4 -13.61 5.91 7.47
C LEU A 4 -12.72 5.23 8.52
N HIS A 5 -11.53 5.76 8.78
CA HIS A 5 -10.59 5.26 9.77
C HIS A 5 -11.10 5.50 11.21
N TYR A 6 -11.71 6.65 11.46
CA TYR A 6 -12.30 6.97 12.78
C TYR A 6 -13.57 6.16 13.06
N LEU A 7 -14.38 5.85 12.04
CA LEU A 7 -15.60 5.08 12.20
C LEU A 7 -15.35 3.60 12.53
N LEU A 8 -14.33 2.96 11.95
CA LEU A 8 -13.99 1.55 12.24
C LEU A 8 -13.33 1.38 13.62
N CYS A 9 -12.55 2.35 14.09
CA CYS A 9 -11.93 2.30 15.41
C CYS A 9 -12.94 2.41 16.56
N ALA A 10 -14.06 3.10 16.37
CA ALA A 10 -15.13 3.21 17.38
C ALA A 10 -15.85 1.88 17.66
N LEU A 11 -15.84 0.96 16.68
CA LEU A 11 -16.52 -0.33 16.76
C LEU A 11 -15.76 -1.41 17.56
N LEU A 12 -14.45 -1.25 17.74
CA LEU A 12 -13.58 -2.29 18.33
C LEU A 12 -13.25 -2.08 19.83
N LEU A 13 -13.67 -0.96 20.42
CA LEU A 13 -13.27 -0.61 21.80
C LEU A 13 -14.33 -0.91 22.89
N TYR A 14 -15.44 -1.59 22.57
CA TYR A 14 -16.45 -1.89 23.59
C TYR A 14 -16.85 -3.36 23.60
N SER A 15 -16.12 -4.17 24.41
CA SER A 15 -16.62 -5.45 24.93
C SER A 15 -17.30 -5.19 26.28
N PRO A 16 -18.54 -5.65 26.50
CA PRO A 16 -19.14 -5.56 27.83
C PRO A 16 -18.58 -6.67 28.71
N THR A 17 -17.75 -6.32 29.68
CA THR A 17 -17.49 -7.18 30.85
C THR A 17 -18.73 -7.17 31.72
N ALA A 18 -19.38 -8.32 31.83
CA ALA A 18 -20.43 -8.55 32.80
C ALA A 18 -19.83 -8.62 34.21
N ALA A 19 -20.12 -7.61 35.04
CA ALA A 19 -19.90 -7.68 36.45
C ALA A 19 -21.21 -8.13 37.13
N TYR A 20 -21.18 -9.33 37.71
CA TYR A 20 -22.18 -9.78 38.68
C TYR A 20 -21.94 -9.03 40.01
N GLY A 21 -22.87 -8.21 40.42
CA GLY A 21 -22.92 -7.55 41.72
C GLY A 21 -24.33 -7.66 42.31
N GLN A 22 -24.39 -8.06 43.58
CA GLN A 22 -25.57 -8.37 44.38
C GLN A 22 -26.66 -7.29 44.37
N MET A 23 -27.91 -7.75 44.35
CA MET A 23 -29.11 -6.95 44.48
C MET A 23 -29.31 -6.57 45.97
N ASP A 24 -29.48 -5.27 46.21
CA ASP A 24 -30.28 -4.77 47.34
C ASP A 24 -31.17 -3.63 46.80
N GLY A 25 -32.44 -3.66 47.28
CA GLY A 25 -33.57 -3.00 46.65
C GLY A 25 -33.57 -1.47 46.67
N ASP A 26 -33.88 -0.92 45.53
CA ASP A 26 -34.56 0.37 45.40
C ASP A 26 -35.37 0.42 44.08
N CYS A 27 -36.71 0.34 44.23
CA CYS A 27 -37.66 0.18 43.13
C CYS A 27 -37.94 1.48 42.33
N GLY A 28 -37.24 2.58 42.62
CA GLY A 28 -37.50 3.88 41.98
C GLY A 28 -36.49 4.29 40.90
N LYS A 29 -35.32 3.65 40.79
CA LYS A 29 -34.25 4.06 39.87
C LYS A 29 -34.13 3.18 38.64
N SER A 30 -34.84 2.06 38.57
CA SER A 30 -34.72 1.11 37.45
C SER A 30 -35.34 1.54 36.15
N ALA A 31 -36.43 2.31 36.19
CA ALA A 31 -37.11 2.76 34.96
C ALA A 31 -36.36 3.83 34.21
N SER A 32 -35.69 4.76 34.88
CA SER A 32 -34.88 5.80 34.22
C SER A 32 -33.59 5.25 33.61
N ALA A 33 -32.95 4.26 34.25
CA ALA A 33 -31.77 3.60 33.72
C ALA A 33 -32.08 2.71 32.50
N ALA A 34 -33.22 2.02 32.52
CA ALA A 34 -33.64 1.19 31.36
C ALA A 34 -34.01 2.04 30.14
N LEU A 35 -34.65 3.20 30.33
CA LEU A 35 -34.95 4.15 29.25
C LEU A 35 -33.70 4.78 28.65
N THR A 36 -32.69 5.09 29.46
CA THR A 36 -31.41 5.63 28.97
C THR A 36 -30.56 4.57 28.25
N VAL A 37 -30.62 3.31 28.64
CA VAL A 37 -29.93 2.20 28.00
C VAL A 37 -30.60 1.87 26.65
N GLY A 38 -31.94 1.85 26.59
CA GLY A 38 -32.70 1.65 25.35
C GLY A 38 -32.39 2.73 24.31
N ASN A 39 -32.38 3.98 24.72
CA ASN A 39 -32.08 5.11 23.82
C ASN A 39 -30.64 5.07 23.30
N LYS A 40 -29.68 4.65 24.11
CA LYS A 40 -28.28 4.44 23.64
C LYS A 40 -28.12 3.25 22.70
N ALA A 41 -28.88 2.18 22.89
CA ALA A 41 -28.85 1.01 22.01
C ALA A 41 -29.44 1.35 20.64
N GLU A 42 -30.56 2.05 20.59
CA GLU A 42 -31.21 2.52 19.34
C GLU A 42 -30.30 3.52 18.59
N GLN A 43 -29.69 4.46 19.29
CA GLN A 43 -28.73 5.40 18.69
C GLN A 43 -27.52 4.67 18.07
N ARG A 44 -27.01 3.65 18.76
CA ARG A 44 -25.90 2.81 18.28
C ARG A 44 -26.28 2.00 17.04
N GLU A 45 -27.49 1.43 17.01
CA GLU A 45 -27.98 0.67 15.84
C GLU A 45 -28.18 1.59 14.64
N ALA A 46 -28.72 2.80 14.86
CA ALA A 46 -28.85 3.81 13.81
C ALA A 46 -27.49 4.27 13.26
N GLU A 47 -26.48 4.42 14.11
CA GLU A 47 -25.12 4.76 13.69
C GLU A 47 -24.47 3.61 12.91
N LEU A 48 -24.65 2.36 13.35
CA LEU A 48 -24.21 1.16 12.63
C LEU A 48 -24.88 1.02 11.26
N ALA A 49 -26.17 1.32 11.16
CA ALA A 49 -26.89 1.32 9.90
C ALA A 49 -26.32 2.35 8.91
N ARG A 50 -26.04 3.58 9.37
CA ARG A 50 -25.38 4.62 8.56
C ARG A 50 -24.02 4.21 8.08
N VAL A 51 -23.20 3.57 8.95
CA VAL A 51 -21.86 3.07 8.59
C VAL A 51 -21.96 1.98 7.51
N ARG A 52 -22.93 1.06 7.62
CA ARG A 52 -23.16 0.01 6.63
C ARG A 52 -23.59 0.60 5.28
N GLU A 53 -24.45 1.60 5.29
CA GLU A 53 -24.90 2.30 4.09
C GLU A 53 -23.73 3.03 3.39
N MET A 54 -22.95 3.83 4.12
CA MET A 54 -21.74 4.48 3.59
C MET A 54 -20.72 3.48 3.04
N ALA A 55 -20.52 2.35 3.73
CA ALA A 55 -19.62 1.28 3.24
C ALA A 55 -20.15 0.66 1.94
N SER A 56 -21.47 0.46 1.83
CA SER A 56 -22.12 -0.03 0.61
C SER A 56 -21.95 0.95 -0.55
N GLU A 57 -22.13 2.24 -0.32
CA GLU A 57 -21.94 3.29 -1.34
C GLU A 57 -20.49 3.32 -1.85
N ILE A 58 -19.51 3.25 -0.94
CA ILE A 58 -18.08 3.20 -1.30
C ILE A 58 -17.79 1.96 -2.13
N ILE A 59 -18.35 0.81 -1.78
CA ILE A 59 -18.18 -0.44 -2.54
C ILE A 59 -18.81 -0.32 -3.92
N GLN A 60 -19.99 0.26 -4.03
CA GLN A 60 -20.68 0.47 -5.30
C GLN A 60 -19.96 1.48 -6.19
N GLU A 61 -19.44 2.57 -5.61
CA GLU A 61 -18.65 3.57 -6.35
C GLU A 61 -17.34 2.98 -6.87
N ARG A 62 -16.64 2.20 -6.04
CA ARG A 62 -15.45 1.43 -6.48
C ARG A 62 -15.79 0.43 -7.57
N ALA A 63 -16.96 -0.23 -7.51
CA ALA A 63 -17.42 -1.16 -8.54
C ALA A 63 -17.77 -0.44 -9.86
N LYS A 64 -18.33 0.77 -9.81
CA LYS A 64 -18.58 1.63 -10.99
C LYS A 64 -17.26 2.05 -11.63
N HIS A 65 -16.30 2.55 -10.83
CA HIS A 65 -14.96 2.89 -11.31
C HIS A 65 -14.26 1.68 -11.93
N LYS A 66 -14.34 0.51 -11.29
CA LYS A 66 -13.81 -0.75 -11.82
C LYS A 66 -14.45 -1.15 -13.14
N ARG A 67 -15.78 -1.02 -13.28
CA ARG A 67 -16.51 -1.30 -14.53
C ARG A 67 -16.13 -0.31 -15.65
N THR A 68 -16.00 0.98 -15.33
CA THR A 68 -15.63 2.02 -16.30
C THR A 68 -14.18 1.85 -16.76
N TYR A 69 -13.28 1.52 -15.84
CA TYR A 69 -11.86 1.27 -16.11
C TYR A 69 -11.68 -0.03 -16.92
N SER A 70 -12.34 -1.13 -16.53
CA SER A 70 -12.32 -2.40 -17.25
C SER A 70 -12.95 -2.29 -18.64
N ARG A 71 -13.99 -1.47 -18.83
CA ARG A 71 -14.57 -1.17 -20.14
C ARG A 71 -13.63 -0.36 -21.03
N LYS A 72 -12.97 0.68 -20.47
CA LYS A 72 -11.93 1.44 -21.20
C LYS A 72 -10.73 0.56 -21.58
N ALA A 73 -10.27 -0.29 -20.66
CA ALA A 73 -9.19 -1.24 -20.94
C ALA A 73 -9.57 -2.29 -21.99
N LYS A 74 -10.79 -2.84 -21.91
CA LYS A 74 -11.30 -3.79 -22.92
C LYS A 74 -11.63 -3.18 -24.26
N SER A 75 -12.04 -1.89 -24.32
CA SER A 75 -12.37 -1.22 -25.59
C SER A 75 -11.14 -0.76 -26.36
N LYS A 76 -9.98 -0.71 -25.73
CA LYS A 76 -8.75 -0.15 -26.31
C LYS A 76 -7.74 -1.19 -26.76
N ASN A 77 -8.03 -2.47 -26.90
CA ASN A 77 -7.22 -3.42 -27.69
C ASN A 77 -7.16 -4.84 -27.13
N ALA A 78 -7.85 -5.71 -27.81
CA ALA A 78 -7.57 -7.13 -27.85
C ALA A 78 -6.17 -7.46 -28.45
N ASN A 79 -5.45 -6.46 -28.99
CA ASN A 79 -4.16 -6.59 -29.66
C ASN A 79 -3.01 -5.83 -28.99
N ASP A 80 -3.15 -5.44 -27.71
CA ASP A 80 -2.02 -4.86 -26.99
C ASP A 80 -1.06 -5.97 -26.54
N ALA A 81 -0.03 -6.21 -27.38
CA ALA A 81 1.05 -7.15 -27.13
C ALA A 81 2.03 -6.67 -26.03
N SER A 82 1.69 -5.64 -25.23
CA SER A 82 2.62 -5.11 -24.22
C SER A 82 2.91 -6.10 -23.10
N GLY A 83 2.01 -7.05 -22.83
CA GLY A 83 2.14 -7.98 -21.70
C GLY A 83 1.99 -7.32 -20.32
N PHE A 84 1.66 -6.01 -20.23
CA PHE A 84 1.41 -5.30 -19.00
C PHE A 84 -0.06 -5.38 -18.60
N VAL A 85 -0.31 -5.45 -17.29
CA VAL A 85 -1.65 -5.56 -16.70
C VAL A 85 -1.76 -4.68 -15.45
N VAL A 86 -3.00 -4.35 -15.07
CA VAL A 86 -3.29 -3.64 -13.83
C VAL A 86 -3.29 -4.64 -12.67
N ILE A 87 -2.51 -4.36 -11.61
CA ILE A 87 -2.35 -5.28 -10.46
C ILE A 87 -3.71 -5.56 -9.79
N THR A 88 -4.57 -4.55 -9.66
CA THR A 88 -5.88 -4.72 -9.02
C THR A 88 -6.89 -5.54 -9.84
N ASP A 89 -6.62 -5.82 -11.11
CA ASP A 89 -7.42 -6.76 -11.89
C ASP A 89 -7.14 -8.22 -11.50
N TYR A 90 -5.93 -8.48 -11.00
CA TYR A 90 -5.48 -9.80 -10.52
C TYR A 90 -5.69 -9.95 -9.00
N ILE A 91 -5.52 -8.85 -8.25
CA ILE A 91 -5.59 -8.80 -6.78
C ILE A 91 -6.53 -7.64 -6.39
N PRO A 92 -7.86 -7.85 -6.44
CA PRO A 92 -8.83 -6.78 -6.27
C PRO A 92 -8.83 -6.10 -4.89
N ASP A 93 -8.32 -6.78 -3.88
CA ASP A 93 -8.20 -6.31 -2.50
C ASP A 93 -6.81 -5.74 -2.17
N ALA A 94 -5.91 -5.63 -3.15
CA ALA A 94 -4.65 -4.92 -2.96
C ALA A 94 -4.90 -3.43 -2.67
N VAL A 95 -4.25 -2.92 -1.65
CA VAL A 95 -4.23 -1.48 -1.34
C VAL A 95 -3.21 -0.81 -2.26
N VAL A 96 -3.62 0.18 -3.04
CA VAL A 96 -2.72 0.93 -3.92
C VAL A 96 -2.46 2.31 -3.32
N GLU A 97 -1.22 2.56 -2.93
CA GLU A 97 -0.74 3.85 -2.42
C GLU A 97 0.50 4.27 -3.22
N LEU A 98 0.30 4.60 -4.51
CA LEU A 98 1.42 5.00 -5.36
C LEU A 98 2.07 6.29 -4.86
N ARG A 99 3.24 6.15 -4.26
CA ARG A 99 3.97 7.26 -3.63
C ARG A 99 4.38 8.32 -4.65
N TYR A 100 4.77 7.92 -5.84
CA TYR A 100 5.23 8.84 -6.88
C TYR A 100 4.10 9.57 -7.62
N PHE A 101 2.87 9.10 -7.49
CA PHE A 101 1.68 9.85 -7.91
C PHE A 101 1.30 10.93 -6.90
N SER A 102 1.65 10.78 -5.63
CA SER A 102 1.40 11.73 -4.55
C SER A 102 2.59 12.69 -4.36
N ASN A 103 2.41 13.68 -3.47
CA ASN A 103 3.50 14.57 -3.04
C ASN A 103 4.32 13.99 -1.88
N TYR A 104 3.84 12.92 -1.22
CA TYR A 104 4.54 12.27 -0.12
C TYR A 104 5.51 11.21 -0.63
N ASN A 105 6.60 11.67 -1.22
CA ASN A 105 7.75 10.89 -1.67
C ASN A 105 9.04 11.71 -1.47
N PHE A 106 10.19 11.15 -1.72
CA PHE A 106 11.47 11.83 -1.45
C PHE A 106 11.73 13.07 -2.33
N VAL A 107 11.01 13.21 -3.45
CA VAL A 107 11.06 14.42 -4.31
C VAL A 107 10.17 15.53 -3.74
N GLY A 108 9.07 15.17 -3.05
CA GLY A 108 8.11 16.10 -2.45
C GLY A 108 7.14 16.74 -3.44
N THR A 109 7.03 16.16 -4.64
CA THR A 109 6.04 16.50 -5.67
C THR A 109 5.65 15.24 -6.41
N ARG A 110 4.53 15.28 -7.15
CA ARG A 110 4.21 14.19 -8.08
C ARG A 110 5.35 14.04 -9.08
N VAL A 111 5.80 12.80 -9.26
CA VAL A 111 6.89 12.47 -10.16
C VAL A 111 6.40 12.43 -11.60
N ASP A 112 7.24 12.85 -12.54
CA ASP A 112 6.91 12.86 -13.98
C ASP A 112 6.45 11.49 -14.45
N ALA A 113 5.48 11.48 -15.36
CA ALA A 113 4.87 10.30 -15.96
C ALA A 113 4.02 9.42 -15.04
N TYR A 114 3.79 9.83 -13.79
CA TYR A 114 2.73 9.27 -12.95
C TYR A 114 1.46 10.10 -13.14
N GLU A 115 0.66 9.76 -14.15
CA GLU A 115 -0.54 10.53 -14.53
C GLU A 115 -1.82 10.01 -13.85
N GLU A 116 -1.85 8.72 -13.49
CA GLU A 116 -2.98 8.04 -12.84
C GLU A 116 -2.50 7.20 -11.64
N PRO A 117 -3.32 7.05 -10.58
CA PRO A 117 -2.97 6.23 -9.40
C PRO A 117 -3.18 4.74 -9.67
N VAL A 118 -2.55 4.20 -10.71
CA VAL A 118 -2.72 2.83 -11.20
C VAL A 118 -1.40 2.07 -11.15
N ALA A 119 -1.38 0.99 -10.38
CA ALA A 119 -0.24 0.09 -10.32
C ALA A 119 -0.30 -0.92 -11.48
N ILE A 120 0.68 -0.88 -12.38
CA ILE A 120 0.79 -1.81 -13.51
C ILE A 120 2.10 -2.60 -13.44
N CYS A 121 2.05 -3.85 -13.89
CA CYS A 121 3.24 -4.69 -14.00
C CYS A 121 3.09 -5.67 -15.16
N THR A 122 4.13 -6.47 -15.42
CA THR A 122 4.01 -7.58 -16.39
C THR A 122 3.00 -8.61 -15.89
N ARG A 123 2.33 -9.28 -16.82
CA ARG A 123 1.35 -10.33 -16.52
C ARG A 123 1.94 -11.42 -15.61
N GLU A 124 3.15 -11.86 -15.91
CA GLU A 124 3.87 -12.88 -15.14
C GLU A 124 4.14 -12.42 -13.71
N ALA A 125 4.46 -11.15 -13.53
CA ALA A 125 4.64 -10.58 -12.19
C ALA A 125 3.29 -10.48 -11.44
N ALA A 126 2.20 -10.11 -12.11
CA ALA A 126 0.87 -10.05 -11.52
C ALA A 126 0.36 -11.44 -11.10
N GLU A 127 0.59 -12.48 -11.92
CA GLU A 127 0.22 -13.87 -11.62
C GLU A 127 1.01 -14.40 -10.41
N ALA A 128 2.32 -14.16 -10.36
CA ALA A 128 3.16 -14.53 -9.22
C ALA A 128 2.74 -13.75 -7.95
N LEU A 129 2.47 -12.45 -8.08
CA LEU A 129 2.04 -11.60 -6.97
C LEU A 129 0.67 -12.01 -6.43
N LYS A 130 -0.23 -12.51 -7.30
CA LYS A 130 -1.51 -13.07 -6.87
C LYS A 130 -1.32 -14.25 -5.93
N MET A 131 -0.38 -15.15 -6.22
CA MET A 131 -0.06 -16.29 -5.34
C MET A 131 0.49 -15.81 -3.97
N VAL A 132 1.31 -14.74 -3.96
CA VAL A 132 1.76 -14.09 -2.72
C VAL A 132 0.56 -13.56 -1.93
N ALA A 133 -0.35 -12.83 -2.59
CA ALA A 133 -1.54 -12.27 -1.96
C ALA A 133 -2.45 -13.36 -1.36
N ASP A 134 -2.65 -14.47 -2.09
CA ASP A 134 -3.47 -15.61 -1.63
C ASP A 134 -2.88 -16.27 -0.37
N ASP A 135 -1.55 -16.39 -0.26
CA ASP A 135 -0.88 -16.93 0.92
C ASP A 135 -0.92 -15.97 2.12
N LEU A 136 -0.70 -14.69 1.89
CA LEU A 136 -0.74 -13.68 2.95
C LEU A 136 -2.17 -13.44 3.47
N ARG A 137 -3.18 -13.53 2.60
CA ARG A 137 -4.59 -13.43 2.99
C ARG A 137 -5.01 -14.51 3.98
N LYS A 138 -4.53 -15.74 3.83
CA LYS A 138 -4.75 -16.84 4.79
C LYS A 138 -4.17 -16.55 6.18
N LYS A 139 -3.21 -15.61 6.25
CA LYS A 139 -2.57 -15.15 7.50
C LYS A 139 -3.14 -13.83 8.02
N GLY A 140 -4.20 -13.31 7.39
CA GLY A 140 -4.86 -12.07 7.79
C GLY A 140 -4.19 -10.79 7.28
N TYR A 141 -3.45 -10.85 6.16
CA TYR A 141 -2.78 -9.70 5.56
C TYR A 141 -3.20 -9.47 4.12
N LEU A 142 -3.22 -8.20 3.69
CA LEU A 142 -3.37 -7.79 2.30
C LEU A 142 -2.08 -7.12 1.82
N LEU A 143 -1.85 -7.13 0.51
CA LEU A 143 -0.75 -6.39 -0.09
C LEU A 143 -1.06 -4.91 -0.17
N LYS A 144 -0.03 -4.06 0.04
CA LYS A 144 -0.08 -2.63 -0.20
C LYS A 144 1.07 -2.25 -1.13
N ILE A 145 0.73 -1.69 -2.29
CA ILE A 145 1.67 -1.38 -3.38
C ILE A 145 2.08 0.08 -3.30
N PHE A 146 3.37 0.35 -3.22
CA PHE A 146 3.96 1.69 -3.23
C PHE A 146 4.41 2.11 -4.62
N ASP A 147 5.01 1.18 -5.39
CA ASP A 147 5.43 1.38 -6.77
C ASP A 147 5.46 0.05 -7.52
N SER A 148 5.41 0.14 -8.86
CA SER A 148 5.48 -1.04 -9.73
C SER A 148 6.20 -0.68 -11.03
N TYR A 149 5.55 -0.65 -12.21
CA TYR A 149 6.21 -0.14 -13.40
C TYR A 149 6.51 1.36 -13.24
N ARG A 150 7.78 1.72 -13.37
CA ARG A 150 8.28 3.10 -13.30
C ARG A 150 8.80 3.51 -14.67
N PRO A 151 8.16 4.47 -15.36
CA PRO A 151 8.64 4.99 -16.63
C PRO A 151 10.05 5.59 -16.54
N GLN A 152 10.83 5.55 -17.61
CA GLN A 152 12.16 6.17 -17.62
C GLN A 152 12.11 7.68 -17.32
N ALA A 153 11.04 8.38 -17.75
CA ALA A 153 10.86 9.81 -17.46
C ALA A 153 10.81 10.10 -15.97
N ALA A 154 10.23 9.19 -15.15
CA ALA A 154 10.25 9.29 -13.69
C ALA A 154 11.67 9.16 -13.13
N VAL A 155 12.45 8.21 -13.65
CA VAL A 155 13.86 8.04 -13.28
C VAL A 155 14.68 9.28 -13.67
N ASP A 156 14.42 9.86 -14.83
CA ASP A 156 15.07 11.09 -15.30
C ASP A 156 14.69 12.29 -14.39
N HIS A 157 13.46 12.31 -13.85
CA HIS A 157 13.04 13.29 -12.83
C HIS A 157 13.89 13.14 -11.55
N PHE A 158 14.09 11.94 -11.04
CA PHE A 158 14.96 11.70 -9.87
C PHE A 158 16.39 12.21 -10.11
N VAL A 159 16.92 11.98 -11.30
CA VAL A 159 18.27 12.49 -11.69
C VAL A 159 18.30 14.03 -11.71
N ARG A 160 17.26 14.69 -12.22
CA ARG A 160 17.17 16.17 -12.19
C ARG A 160 17.06 16.69 -10.78
N TRP A 161 16.16 16.11 -9.98
CA TRP A 161 15.95 16.47 -8.57
C TRP A 161 17.23 16.35 -7.74
N SER A 162 18.01 15.29 -7.93
CA SER A 162 19.24 15.08 -7.15
C SER A 162 20.30 16.13 -7.40
N LYS A 163 20.27 16.80 -8.57
CA LYS A 163 21.21 17.88 -8.93
C LYS A 163 20.82 19.23 -8.35
N ASP A 164 19.54 19.43 -7.96
CA ASP A 164 19.13 20.65 -7.28
C ASP A 164 19.35 20.52 -5.77
N LEU A 165 20.55 20.89 -5.31
CA LEU A 165 20.94 20.79 -3.90
C LEU A 165 20.17 21.74 -2.98
N ARG A 166 19.41 22.70 -3.53
CA ARG A 166 18.57 23.62 -2.73
C ARG A 166 17.21 23.00 -2.38
N ASP A 167 16.71 22.04 -3.17
CA ASP A 167 15.46 21.35 -2.89
C ASP A 167 15.67 20.24 -1.84
N MET A 168 15.55 20.61 -0.58
CA MET A 168 15.76 19.72 0.59
C MET A 168 14.48 19.51 1.40
N LYS A 169 13.29 19.84 0.85
CA LYS A 169 12.01 19.87 1.57
C LYS A 169 11.59 18.52 2.21
N MET A 170 12.05 17.39 1.67
CA MET A 170 11.71 16.04 2.17
C MET A 170 12.89 15.36 2.86
N LYS A 171 13.94 16.14 3.21
CA LYS A 171 15.16 15.60 3.79
C LYS A 171 14.91 14.85 5.09
N ASP A 172 14.17 15.45 6.01
CA ASP A 172 13.98 14.91 7.35
C ASP A 172 13.22 13.57 7.32
N ASP A 173 12.31 13.41 6.37
CA ASP A 173 11.49 12.20 6.23
C ASP A 173 12.23 11.06 5.52
N PHE A 174 13.02 11.36 4.47
CA PHE A 174 13.54 10.32 3.57
C PHE A 174 15.06 10.20 3.55
N TYR A 175 15.82 11.28 3.75
CA TYR A 175 17.29 11.25 3.62
C TYR A 175 18.03 12.14 4.63
N PRO A 176 17.70 12.03 5.94
CA PRO A 176 18.21 12.95 6.96
C PRO A 176 19.75 12.96 7.06
N SER A 177 20.38 11.84 6.76
CA SER A 177 21.85 11.70 6.83
C SER A 177 22.59 12.18 5.58
N PHE A 178 21.88 12.62 4.52
CA PHE A 178 22.50 13.04 3.28
C PHE A 178 22.44 14.56 3.13
N HIS A 179 23.59 15.20 2.94
CA HIS A 179 23.71 16.64 2.66
C HIS A 179 23.84 16.92 1.17
N ASP A 180 24.39 15.97 0.43
CA ASP A 180 24.54 16.04 -1.02
C ASP A 180 23.73 14.88 -1.67
N LYS A 181 22.63 15.24 -2.35
CA LYS A 181 21.76 14.27 -3.01
C LYS A 181 22.41 13.53 -4.17
N THR A 182 23.49 14.07 -4.75
CA THR A 182 24.24 13.35 -5.81
C THR A 182 24.89 12.09 -5.31
N THR A 183 25.16 11.99 -3.99
CA THR A 183 25.73 10.80 -3.34
C THR A 183 24.72 9.64 -3.19
N LEU A 184 23.42 9.90 -3.45
CA LEU A 184 22.41 8.85 -3.49
C LEU A 184 22.58 7.90 -4.69
N PHE A 185 23.37 8.31 -5.70
CA PHE A 185 23.72 7.48 -6.84
C PHE A 185 25.03 6.74 -6.62
N PRO A 186 25.16 5.49 -7.10
CA PRO A 186 24.13 4.62 -7.65
C PRO A 186 23.40 3.77 -6.60
N THR A 187 23.69 3.98 -5.32
CA THR A 187 23.31 3.08 -4.22
C THR A 187 21.80 3.02 -4.00
N TYR A 188 21.13 4.18 -3.96
CA TYR A 188 19.68 4.27 -3.71
C TYR A 188 18.90 4.63 -4.96
N ILE A 189 19.51 5.42 -5.86
CA ILE A 189 18.88 5.83 -7.11
C ILE A 189 19.74 5.41 -8.29
N ALA A 190 19.22 4.56 -9.16
CA ALA A 190 19.90 4.14 -10.37
C ALA A 190 19.48 4.99 -11.57
N LYS A 191 20.40 5.28 -12.49
CA LYS A 191 20.08 5.96 -13.77
C LYS A 191 19.18 5.12 -14.69
N ARG A 192 19.11 3.81 -14.46
CA ARG A 192 18.20 2.87 -15.11
C ARG A 192 17.61 1.98 -14.05
N SER A 193 16.30 2.03 -13.89
CA SER A 193 15.61 1.30 -12.83
C SER A 193 15.19 -0.11 -13.28
N GLY A 194 15.26 -1.07 -12.36
CA GLY A 194 14.62 -2.38 -12.53
C GLY A 194 13.11 -2.27 -12.76
N HIS A 195 12.46 -1.31 -12.13
CA HIS A 195 11.02 -1.03 -12.29
C HIS A 195 10.62 -0.71 -13.74
N SER A 196 11.51 -0.08 -14.52
CA SER A 196 11.24 0.22 -15.94
C SER A 196 11.15 -1.03 -16.82
N LYS A 197 11.43 -2.23 -16.28
CA LYS A 197 11.20 -3.51 -16.94
C LYS A 197 9.81 -4.09 -16.63
N GLY A 198 9.08 -3.52 -15.67
CA GLY A 198 7.72 -3.90 -15.32
C GLY A 198 7.55 -5.12 -14.43
N SER A 199 8.64 -5.76 -13.98
CA SER A 199 8.55 -6.94 -13.11
C SER A 199 9.15 -6.72 -11.72
N THR A 200 9.41 -5.45 -11.37
CA THR A 200 9.85 -5.03 -10.04
C THR A 200 8.70 -4.31 -9.34
N ILE A 201 8.49 -4.62 -8.07
CA ILE A 201 7.37 -4.11 -7.28
C ILE A 201 7.90 -3.72 -5.90
N ASP A 202 7.57 -2.50 -5.48
CA ASP A 202 7.79 -2.00 -4.12
C ASP A 202 6.47 -2.13 -3.34
N LEU A 203 6.49 -2.87 -2.24
CA LEU A 203 5.27 -3.19 -1.51
C LEU A 203 5.50 -3.44 -0.02
N THR A 204 4.41 -3.41 0.72
CA THR A 204 4.31 -3.87 2.10
C THR A 204 3.04 -4.68 2.30
N ILE A 205 2.74 -5.03 3.55
CA ILE A 205 1.50 -5.68 3.95
C ILE A 205 0.74 -4.82 4.95
N VAL A 206 -0.59 -4.94 4.91
CA VAL A 206 -1.50 -4.34 5.87
C VAL A 206 -2.31 -5.43 6.56
N ASN A 207 -2.75 -5.19 7.78
CA ASN A 207 -3.71 -6.06 8.46
C ASN A 207 -5.04 -6.04 7.69
N ALA A 208 -5.57 -7.21 7.32
CA ALA A 208 -6.76 -7.31 6.47
C ALA A 208 -8.04 -6.77 7.13
N ALA A 209 -8.14 -6.85 8.47
CA ALA A 209 -9.32 -6.39 9.19
C ALA A 209 -9.31 -4.87 9.45
N THR A 210 -8.11 -4.28 9.65
CA THR A 210 -7.99 -2.87 10.07
C THR A 210 -7.43 -1.96 8.99
N LEU A 211 -6.84 -2.52 7.93
CA LEU A 211 -6.09 -1.85 6.87
C LEU A 211 -4.91 -1.00 7.38
N LYS A 212 -4.49 -1.22 8.63
CA LYS A 212 -3.31 -0.56 9.19
C LYS A 212 -2.05 -1.22 8.65
N ASP A 213 -1.05 -0.39 8.36
CA ASP A 213 0.26 -0.86 7.93
C ASP A 213 0.88 -1.76 9.00
N VAL A 214 1.51 -2.83 8.55
CA VAL A 214 2.35 -3.66 9.42
C VAL A 214 3.67 -2.93 9.60
N ASP A 215 4.08 -2.77 10.86
CA ASP A 215 5.30 -2.02 11.20
C ASP A 215 6.55 -2.79 10.74
N MET A 216 7.23 -2.24 9.73
CA MET A 216 8.47 -2.77 9.16
C MET A 216 9.74 -2.13 9.77
N GLY A 217 9.60 -1.21 10.73
CA GLY A 217 10.72 -0.51 11.37
C GLY A 217 11.34 0.59 10.53
N GLY A 218 10.69 1.01 9.45
CA GLY A 218 11.12 2.10 8.58
C GLY A 218 10.12 2.33 7.45
N THR A 219 10.05 3.56 6.95
CA THR A 219 9.16 3.90 5.83
C THR A 219 9.76 3.49 4.49
N PHE A 220 8.90 3.33 3.50
CA PHE A 220 9.27 3.19 2.09
C PHE A 220 10.13 4.38 1.65
N ASP A 221 11.15 4.15 0.82
CA ASP A 221 12.10 5.15 0.28
C ASP A 221 12.95 5.87 1.33
N PHE A 222 13.08 5.37 2.55
CA PHE A 222 14.04 5.93 3.48
C PHE A 222 15.48 5.58 3.05
N PHE A 223 16.30 6.56 2.72
CA PHE A 223 17.68 6.36 2.31
C PHE A 223 18.59 6.23 3.54
N GLY A 224 19.01 5.00 3.82
CA GLY A 224 19.85 4.67 4.97
C GLY A 224 19.73 3.21 5.39
N ASN A 225 20.61 2.80 6.29
CA ASN A 225 20.74 1.40 6.72
C ASN A 225 19.45 0.80 7.29
N ARG A 226 18.55 1.64 7.82
CA ARG A 226 17.23 1.21 8.32
C ARG A 226 16.39 0.51 7.25
N SER A 227 16.59 0.84 5.98
CA SER A 227 15.91 0.22 4.84
C SER A 227 16.46 -1.16 4.48
N HIS A 228 17.68 -1.49 4.89
CA HIS A 228 18.28 -2.77 4.59
C HIS A 228 17.50 -3.90 5.26
N TYR A 229 17.21 -4.98 4.51
CA TYR A 229 16.46 -6.13 5.02
C TYR A 229 17.06 -6.70 6.31
N ALA A 230 18.41 -6.82 6.35
CA ALA A 230 19.14 -7.40 7.47
C ALA A 230 19.56 -6.39 8.56
N PHE A 231 19.02 -5.16 8.55
CA PHE A 231 19.35 -4.13 9.53
C PHE A 231 19.01 -4.60 10.96
N LYS A 232 19.98 -4.53 11.88
CA LYS A 232 19.86 -5.04 13.26
C LYS A 232 19.22 -4.04 14.24
N GLY A 233 19.06 -2.78 13.85
CA GLY A 233 18.48 -1.71 14.67
C GLY A 233 16.93 -1.67 14.65
N VAL A 234 16.27 -2.75 14.23
CA VAL A 234 14.81 -2.94 14.31
C VAL A 234 14.45 -3.95 15.40
N THR A 235 13.21 -3.89 15.90
CA THR A 235 12.73 -4.83 16.91
C THR A 235 12.60 -6.25 16.37
N ALA A 236 12.47 -7.23 17.26
CA ALA A 236 12.22 -8.63 16.88
C ALA A 236 10.91 -8.77 16.06
N GLN A 237 9.85 -7.99 16.44
CA GLN A 237 8.59 -8.00 15.73
C GLN A 237 8.73 -7.42 14.31
N GLN A 238 9.44 -6.30 14.15
CA GLN A 238 9.70 -5.69 12.84
C GLN A 238 10.54 -6.62 11.95
N THR A 239 11.51 -7.33 12.54
CA THR A 239 12.28 -8.38 11.83
C THR A 239 11.35 -9.51 11.37
N ALA A 240 10.45 -9.99 12.23
CA ALA A 240 9.48 -11.03 11.87
C ALA A 240 8.51 -10.57 10.77
N ASN A 241 8.08 -9.30 10.80
CA ASN A 241 7.22 -8.71 9.80
C ASN A 241 7.91 -8.63 8.43
N ARG A 242 9.16 -8.15 8.39
CA ARG A 242 9.98 -8.16 7.15
C ARG A 242 10.16 -9.57 6.61
N LYS A 243 10.43 -10.53 7.50
CA LYS A 243 10.59 -11.95 7.13
C LYS A 243 9.32 -12.54 6.55
N LEU A 244 8.15 -12.21 7.10
CA LEU A 244 6.86 -12.67 6.60
C LEU A 244 6.63 -12.26 5.14
N LEU A 245 6.86 -10.98 4.81
CA LEU A 245 6.76 -10.46 3.46
C LEU A 245 7.81 -11.10 2.54
N HIS A 246 9.07 -11.09 2.97
CA HIS A 246 10.20 -11.65 2.23
C HIS A 246 9.94 -13.12 1.85
N ASP A 247 9.59 -13.96 2.81
CA ASP A 247 9.40 -15.39 2.58
C ASP A 247 8.24 -15.67 1.61
N ALA A 248 7.15 -14.90 1.72
CA ALA A 248 6.03 -15.00 0.80
C ALA A 248 6.44 -14.62 -0.64
N MET A 249 7.18 -13.53 -0.81
CA MET A 249 7.66 -13.09 -2.12
C MET A 249 8.65 -14.07 -2.73
N VAL A 250 9.65 -14.53 -1.96
CA VAL A 250 10.68 -15.47 -2.43
C VAL A 250 10.08 -16.82 -2.80
N LYS A 251 9.12 -17.32 -2.02
CA LYS A 251 8.38 -18.54 -2.30
C LYS A 251 7.73 -18.54 -3.69
N HIS A 252 7.22 -17.39 -4.10
CA HIS A 252 6.52 -17.21 -5.37
C HIS A 252 7.38 -16.60 -6.48
N GLY A 253 8.72 -16.77 -6.39
CA GLY A 253 9.62 -16.52 -7.50
C GLY A 253 10.19 -15.13 -7.60
N PHE A 254 10.04 -14.30 -6.57
CA PHE A 254 10.71 -13.00 -6.54
C PHE A 254 12.09 -13.06 -5.88
N ASN A 255 13.03 -12.26 -6.38
CA ASN A 255 14.26 -11.91 -5.69
C ASN A 255 14.01 -10.65 -4.86
N TYR A 256 14.57 -10.58 -3.66
CA TYR A 256 14.59 -9.34 -2.87
C TYR A 256 15.86 -8.54 -3.13
N TYR A 257 15.82 -7.24 -2.87
CA TYR A 257 16.98 -6.38 -2.85
C TYR A 257 17.43 -6.15 -1.41
N SER A 258 18.68 -6.48 -1.08
CA SER A 258 19.17 -6.47 0.32
C SER A 258 19.13 -5.10 0.98
N ASN A 259 19.24 -4.02 0.21
CA ASN A 259 19.28 -2.65 0.73
C ASN A 259 17.90 -2.01 0.90
N GLU A 260 16.82 -2.69 0.45
CA GLU A 260 15.44 -2.19 0.51
C GLU A 260 14.47 -3.32 0.85
N TRP A 261 13.92 -3.34 2.06
CA TRP A 261 13.06 -4.42 2.54
C TRP A 261 11.74 -4.55 1.75
N TRP A 262 11.35 -3.53 1.02
CA TRP A 262 10.11 -3.48 0.22
C TRP A 262 10.28 -3.89 -1.25
N HIS A 263 11.53 -3.98 -1.76
CA HIS A 263 11.85 -4.08 -3.18
C HIS A 263 12.04 -5.52 -3.63
N PHE A 264 11.20 -5.96 -4.58
CA PHE A 264 11.19 -7.32 -5.09
C PHE A 264 11.10 -7.35 -6.61
N THR A 265 11.88 -8.21 -7.24
CA THR A 265 11.93 -8.38 -8.69
C THR A 265 11.67 -9.83 -9.06
N LEU A 266 10.74 -10.08 -9.99
CA LEU A 266 10.48 -11.43 -10.49
C LEU A 266 11.75 -12.02 -11.14
N LYS A 267 12.09 -13.29 -10.79
CA LYS A 267 13.32 -13.95 -11.27
C LYS A 267 13.35 -14.07 -12.80
N ASN A 268 12.25 -14.53 -13.37
CA ASN A 268 12.12 -14.76 -14.80
C ASN A 268 11.37 -13.60 -15.46
N GLN A 269 12.02 -12.42 -15.51
CA GLN A 269 11.43 -11.24 -16.15
C GLN A 269 11.24 -11.48 -17.65
N PRO A 270 10.03 -11.23 -18.21
CA PRO A 270 9.79 -11.38 -19.65
C PRO A 270 10.55 -10.33 -20.47
N TYR A 271 10.85 -9.17 -19.87
CA TYR A 271 11.54 -8.07 -20.54
C TYR A 271 12.91 -7.81 -19.89
N PRO A 272 14.01 -8.32 -20.47
CA PRO A 272 15.35 -8.15 -19.91
C PRO A 272 15.91 -6.73 -20.09
N LYS A 273 15.34 -5.94 -21.03
CA LYS A 273 15.75 -4.55 -21.31
C LYS A 273 14.73 -3.58 -20.73
N THR A 274 15.20 -2.39 -20.30
CA THR A 274 14.34 -1.29 -19.84
C THR A 274 13.38 -0.88 -20.95
N TYR A 275 12.10 -0.83 -20.66
CA TYR A 275 11.09 -0.35 -21.60
C TYR A 275 11.23 1.16 -21.73
N LYS A 276 11.48 1.63 -22.95
CA LYS A 276 11.34 3.05 -23.29
C LYS A 276 9.85 3.33 -23.43
N SER A 277 9.31 4.19 -22.57
CA SER A 277 7.95 4.73 -22.54
C SER A 277 6.93 4.05 -23.45
N HIS A 278 6.05 3.24 -22.90
CA HIS A 278 4.81 2.91 -23.59
C HIS A 278 3.95 4.17 -23.68
N LYS A 279 3.71 4.67 -24.89
CA LYS A 279 2.78 5.78 -25.18
C LYS A 279 1.34 5.49 -24.69
N ARG A 280 1.05 4.30 -24.15
CA ARG A 280 -0.26 3.83 -23.73
C ARG A 280 -0.47 3.68 -22.23
N PHE A 281 0.61 3.47 -21.49
CA PHE A 281 0.60 3.51 -20.04
C PHE A 281 1.44 4.70 -19.63
N ARG A 282 0.87 5.87 -19.75
CA ARG A 282 1.27 7.00 -18.94
C ARG A 282 0.72 6.68 -17.57
N ALA A 283 1.61 6.17 -16.71
CA ALA A 283 1.29 5.82 -15.34
C ALA A 283 0.82 7.05 -14.58
#